data_ee03367ecf2df42ecf9e93c0cf2f7bac
#
_entry.id   ee03367ecf2df42ecf9e93c0cf2f7bac
#
_cell.length_a   1.000
_cell.length_b   1.000
_cell.length_c   1.000
_cell.angle_alpha   90.00
_cell.angle_beta   90.00
_cell.angle_gamma   90.00
#
_symmetry.space_group_name_H-M   'P 1'
#
loop_
_entity.id
_entity.type
_entity.pdbx_description
1 polymer ?
#
loop_
_entity_poly.entity_id
_entity_poly.type
_entity_poly.pdbx_seq_one_letter_code
_entity_poly.pdbx_strand_id
1 'polypeptide(L)'
;MYKRQALIGSITLLFGTIMMSLISMTSWIWWVSIWQFVRQIGMGFVLMPITTWSLNCLEPEEVSAGSAVTNTVRQIAGAIGAPVLVILMETFTALRWAAIGGAKNMYAVANVFGIQWALRVSATICFIMVVMVFFGVRGNGAGSTRDTVQRALNRVHPHAA
;
A
#
# COMPACT_ATOMS: atom_id res chain seq x y z
N MET A 1 17.91 7.55 -3.91
CA MET A 1 17.71 6.89 -2.60
C MET A 1 16.27 6.39 -2.40
N TYR A 2 15.25 7.15 -2.73
CA TYR A 2 13.82 6.83 -2.54
C TYR A 2 13.36 5.49 -3.15
N LYS A 3 13.88 5.12 -4.32
CA LYS A 3 13.51 3.88 -5.01
C LYS A 3 13.86 2.61 -4.20
N ARG A 4 15.06 2.56 -3.63
CA ARG A 4 15.47 1.40 -2.81
C ARG A 4 14.61 1.27 -1.56
N GLN A 5 14.31 2.38 -0.90
CA GLN A 5 13.47 2.41 0.30
C GLN A 5 12.02 1.98 -0.02
N ALA A 6 11.43 2.50 -1.10
CA ALA A 6 10.10 2.11 -1.55
C ALA A 6 10.03 0.61 -1.92
N LEU A 7 11.06 0.08 -2.58
CA LEU A 7 11.12 -1.35 -2.92
C LEU A 7 11.23 -2.24 -1.68
N ILE A 8 12.11 -1.89 -0.74
CA ILE A 8 12.26 -2.64 0.52
C ILE A 8 10.92 -2.62 1.29
N GLY A 9 10.29 -1.45 1.41
CA GLY A 9 8.99 -1.31 2.05
C GLY A 9 7.90 -2.14 1.38
N SER A 10 7.83 -2.11 0.05
CA SER A 10 6.85 -2.87 -0.72
C SER A 10 7.04 -4.38 -0.59
N ILE A 11 8.28 -4.87 -0.61
CA ILE A 11 8.59 -6.29 -0.41
C ILE A 11 8.24 -6.72 1.01
N THR A 12 8.58 -5.91 2.02
CA THR A 12 8.25 -6.18 3.42
C THR A 12 6.73 -6.23 3.63
N LEU A 13 5.98 -5.31 3.02
CA LEU A 13 4.52 -5.27 3.07
C LEU A 13 3.91 -6.49 2.41
N LEU A 14 4.39 -6.89 1.23
CA LEU A 14 3.95 -8.08 0.51
C LEU A 14 4.23 -9.34 1.35
N PHE A 15 5.44 -9.48 1.88
CA PHE A 15 5.83 -10.62 2.69
C PHE A 15 4.96 -10.73 3.97
N GLY A 16 4.74 -9.62 4.68
CA GLY A 16 3.85 -9.58 5.84
C GLY A 16 2.42 -9.99 5.51
N THR A 17 1.90 -9.55 4.35
CA THR A 17 0.53 -9.90 3.91
C THR A 17 0.42 -11.37 3.53
N ILE A 18 1.42 -11.95 2.87
CA ILE A 18 1.47 -13.39 2.55
C ILE A 18 1.51 -14.24 3.83
N MET A 19 2.35 -13.86 4.80
CA MET A 19 2.43 -14.56 6.08
C MET A 19 1.13 -14.50 6.87
N MET A 20 0.43 -13.37 6.83
CA MET A 20 -0.92 -13.26 7.39
C MET A 20 -1.95 -14.11 6.65
N SER A 21 -1.80 -14.34 5.35
CA SER A 21 -2.70 -15.22 4.57
C SER A 21 -2.61 -16.70 4.98
N LEU A 22 -1.55 -17.10 5.68
CA LEU A 22 -1.35 -18.45 6.20
C LEU A 22 -1.98 -18.69 7.59
N ILE A 23 -2.80 -17.74 8.06
CA ILE A 23 -3.55 -17.86 9.32
C ILE A 23 -4.38 -19.16 9.32
N SER A 24 -4.31 -19.92 10.44
CA SER A 24 -5.12 -21.10 10.71
C SER A 24 -5.87 -20.93 12.02
N MET A 25 -6.89 -21.77 12.25
CA MET A 25 -7.64 -21.83 13.53
C MET A 25 -6.75 -22.05 14.75
N THR A 26 -5.61 -22.72 14.55
CA THR A 26 -4.59 -23.02 15.58
C THR A 26 -3.52 -21.93 15.71
N SER A 27 -3.60 -20.87 14.89
CA SER A 27 -2.59 -19.81 14.93
C SER A 27 -2.65 -19.04 16.25
N TRP A 28 -1.52 -18.97 16.93
CA TRP A 28 -1.38 -18.22 18.17
C TRP A 28 -1.57 -16.73 17.91
N ILE A 29 -2.24 -16.02 18.80
CA ILE A 29 -2.58 -14.60 18.62
C ILE A 29 -1.35 -13.71 18.41
N TRP A 30 -0.22 -14.09 19.03
CA TRP A 30 1.06 -13.41 18.85
C TRP A 30 1.60 -13.49 17.43
N TRP A 31 1.33 -14.58 16.70
CA TRP A 31 1.71 -14.74 15.29
C TRP A 31 1.06 -13.65 14.45
N VAL A 32 -0.23 -13.47 14.60
CA VAL A 32 -1.01 -12.45 13.87
C VAL A 32 -0.49 -11.05 14.21
N SER A 33 -0.24 -10.78 15.51
CA SER A 33 0.21 -9.46 15.97
C SER A 33 1.59 -9.09 15.42
N ILE A 34 2.54 -10.04 15.42
CA ILE A 34 3.90 -9.82 14.90
C ILE A 34 3.86 -9.52 13.40
N TRP A 35 3.14 -10.33 12.61
CA TRP A 35 3.06 -10.12 11.16
C TRP A 35 2.27 -8.87 10.79
N GLN A 36 1.28 -8.50 11.58
CA GLN A 36 0.58 -7.22 11.43
C GLN A 36 1.54 -6.05 11.67
N PHE A 37 2.39 -6.13 12.68
CA PHE A 37 3.39 -5.10 12.98
C PHE A 37 4.42 -4.96 11.85
N VAL A 38 4.95 -6.07 11.35
CA VAL A 38 5.88 -6.10 10.20
C VAL A 38 5.22 -5.46 8.96
N ARG A 39 3.95 -5.76 8.70
CA ARG A 39 3.19 -5.16 7.61
C ARG A 39 3.05 -3.65 7.76
N GLN A 40 2.80 -3.15 8.96
CA GLN A 40 2.68 -1.71 9.22
C GLN A 40 3.99 -0.97 9.03
N ILE A 41 5.12 -1.57 9.42
CA ILE A 41 6.46 -1.03 9.13
C ILE A 41 6.66 -0.93 7.61
N GLY A 42 6.34 -1.99 6.86
CA GLY A 42 6.42 -1.99 5.39
C GLY A 42 5.60 -0.86 4.76
N MET A 43 4.39 -0.62 5.28
CA MET A 43 3.52 0.45 4.81
C MET A 43 4.12 1.85 5.04
N GLY A 44 4.73 2.09 6.21
CA GLY A 44 5.43 3.34 6.50
C GLY A 44 6.58 3.62 5.54
N PHE A 45 7.38 2.59 5.25
CA PHE A 45 8.50 2.68 4.29
C PHE A 45 8.07 2.91 2.84
N VAL A 46 6.84 2.59 2.48
CA VAL A 46 6.27 2.84 1.14
C VAL A 46 5.66 4.24 1.05
N LEU A 47 4.87 4.64 2.05
CA LEU A 47 4.10 5.88 2.00
C LEU A 47 5.00 7.12 1.98
N MET A 48 6.03 7.15 2.80
CA MET A 48 6.94 8.31 2.91
C MET A 48 7.64 8.63 1.58
N PRO A 49 8.37 7.70 0.93
CA PRO A 49 9.08 8.01 -0.30
C PRO A 49 8.12 8.35 -1.45
N ILE A 50 6.97 7.69 -1.55
CA ILE A 50 6.00 7.94 -2.62
C ILE A 50 5.38 9.33 -2.46
N THR A 51 4.98 9.71 -1.24
CA THR A 51 4.43 11.05 -0.97
C THR A 51 5.46 12.13 -1.26
N THR A 52 6.70 11.97 -0.79
CA THR A 52 7.77 12.93 -1.03
C THR A 52 8.08 13.06 -2.52
N TRP A 53 8.14 11.94 -3.24
CA TRP A 53 8.38 11.95 -4.68
C TRP A 53 7.25 12.64 -5.44
N SER A 54 6.00 12.37 -5.07
CA SER A 54 4.80 12.99 -5.66
C SER A 54 4.81 14.51 -5.49
N LEU A 55 5.13 14.99 -4.28
CA LEU A 55 5.18 16.41 -3.98
C LEU A 55 6.36 17.13 -4.65
N ASN A 56 7.49 16.44 -4.81
CA ASN A 56 8.66 17.02 -5.50
C ASN A 56 8.45 17.19 -7.01
N CYS A 57 7.40 16.61 -7.59
CA CYS A 57 7.03 16.82 -8.99
C CYS A 57 6.19 18.09 -9.21
N LEU A 58 5.73 18.74 -8.14
CA LEU A 58 4.90 19.95 -8.17
C LEU A 58 5.74 21.22 -7.99
N GLU A 59 5.25 22.34 -8.50
CA GLU A 59 5.84 23.63 -8.22
C GLU A 59 5.65 24.02 -6.73
N PRO A 60 6.57 24.80 -6.13
CA PRO A 60 6.52 25.13 -4.69
C PRO A 60 5.19 25.74 -4.24
N GLU A 61 4.52 26.50 -5.12
CA GLU A 61 3.24 27.12 -4.85
C GLU A 61 2.07 26.12 -4.80
N GLU A 62 2.21 24.97 -5.50
CA GLU A 62 1.19 23.93 -5.62
C GLU A 62 1.35 22.79 -4.63
N VAL A 63 2.47 22.72 -3.90
CA VAL A 63 2.77 21.62 -2.96
C VAL A 63 1.68 21.46 -1.90
N SER A 64 1.15 22.56 -1.38
CA SER A 64 0.08 22.53 -0.37
C SER A 64 -1.21 21.90 -0.93
N ALA A 65 -1.62 22.34 -2.11
CA ALA A 65 -2.81 21.81 -2.79
C ALA A 65 -2.61 20.33 -3.18
N GLY A 66 -1.44 19.98 -3.70
CA GLY A 66 -1.09 18.59 -4.07
C GLY A 66 -1.08 17.64 -2.87
N SER A 67 -0.61 18.10 -1.72
CA SER A 67 -0.66 17.36 -0.46
C SER A 67 -2.11 17.09 -0.01
N ALA A 68 -2.97 18.10 -0.08
CA ALA A 68 -4.39 17.97 0.26
C ALA A 68 -5.10 16.97 -0.67
N VAL A 69 -4.88 17.06 -1.98
CA VAL A 69 -5.44 16.13 -2.98
C VAL A 69 -4.95 14.70 -2.71
N THR A 70 -3.66 14.51 -2.51
CA THR A 70 -3.08 13.18 -2.23
C THR A 70 -3.69 12.55 -0.97
N ASN A 71 -3.86 13.33 0.10
CA ASN A 71 -4.51 12.88 1.32
C ASN A 71 -5.98 12.52 1.10
N THR A 72 -6.71 13.35 0.35
CA THR A 72 -8.13 13.11 0.04
C THR A 72 -8.31 11.83 -0.77
N VAL A 73 -7.53 11.64 -1.82
CA VAL A 73 -7.56 10.42 -2.65
C VAL A 73 -7.26 9.19 -1.81
N ARG A 74 -6.26 9.24 -0.93
CA ARG A 74 -5.91 8.15 -0.02
C ARG A 74 -7.04 7.82 0.95
N GLN A 75 -7.72 8.81 1.50
CA GLN A 75 -8.86 8.60 2.39
C GLN A 75 -10.05 7.99 1.67
N ILE A 76 -10.39 8.48 0.46
CA ILE A 76 -11.44 7.92 -0.37
C ILE A 76 -11.13 6.46 -0.73
N ALA A 77 -9.89 6.18 -1.16
CA ALA A 77 -9.45 4.82 -1.47
C ALA A 77 -9.55 3.88 -0.26
N GLY A 78 -9.20 4.36 0.95
CA GLY A 78 -9.36 3.61 2.20
C GLY A 78 -10.82 3.37 2.55
N ALA A 79 -11.67 4.39 2.42
CA ALA A 79 -13.10 4.32 2.70
C ALA A 79 -13.85 3.33 1.79
N ILE A 80 -13.42 3.18 0.53
CA ILE A 80 -13.99 2.22 -0.42
C ILE A 80 -13.33 0.84 -0.26
N GLY A 81 -12.01 0.80 -0.10
CA GLY A 81 -11.23 -0.44 -0.07
C GLY A 81 -11.56 -1.35 1.11
N ALA A 82 -11.77 -0.79 2.30
CA ALA A 82 -12.08 -1.58 3.48
C ALA A 82 -13.44 -2.31 3.37
N PRO A 83 -14.57 -1.65 3.03
CA PRO A 83 -15.84 -2.34 2.80
C PRO A 83 -15.78 -3.40 1.69
N VAL A 84 -15.07 -3.13 0.59
CA VAL A 84 -14.91 -4.11 -0.50
C VAL A 84 -14.23 -5.39 0.00
N LEU A 85 -13.17 -5.28 0.80
CA LEU A 85 -12.50 -6.45 1.38
C LEU A 85 -13.39 -7.20 2.36
N VAL A 86 -14.23 -6.50 3.13
CA VAL A 86 -15.20 -7.13 4.04
C VAL A 86 -16.24 -7.89 3.26
N ILE A 87 -16.82 -7.31 2.21
CA ILE A 87 -17.81 -7.97 1.34
C ILE A 87 -17.20 -9.23 0.70
N LEU A 88 -15.96 -9.15 0.22
CA LEU A 88 -15.26 -10.33 -0.31
C LEU A 88 -15.09 -11.42 0.75
N MET A 89 -14.67 -11.04 1.95
CA MET A 89 -14.51 -11.97 3.08
C MET A 89 -15.85 -12.66 3.39
N GLU A 90 -16.92 -11.90 3.52
CA GLU A 90 -18.26 -12.44 3.82
C GLU A 90 -18.78 -13.35 2.71
N THR A 91 -18.56 -12.97 1.44
CA THR A 91 -18.95 -13.77 0.29
C THR A 91 -18.24 -15.13 0.29
N PHE A 92 -16.94 -15.15 0.48
CA PHE A 92 -16.18 -16.41 0.57
C PHE A 92 -16.55 -17.23 1.81
N THR A 93 -16.85 -16.57 2.94
CA THR A 93 -17.36 -17.22 4.14
C THR A 93 -18.70 -17.90 3.86
N ALA A 94 -19.65 -17.19 3.24
CA ALA A 94 -20.96 -17.71 2.91
C ALA A 94 -20.89 -18.89 1.92
N LEU A 95 -20.08 -18.78 0.88
CA LEU A 95 -19.86 -19.87 -0.08
C LEU A 95 -19.28 -21.12 0.61
N ARG A 96 -18.31 -20.94 1.49
CA ARG A 96 -17.71 -22.06 2.21
C ARG A 96 -18.68 -22.67 3.21
N TRP A 97 -19.43 -21.85 3.94
CA TRP A 97 -20.43 -22.31 4.91
C TRP A 97 -21.54 -23.12 4.23
N ALA A 98 -22.05 -22.65 3.08
CA ALA A 98 -23.01 -23.40 2.28
C ALA A 98 -22.45 -24.74 1.79
N ALA A 99 -21.18 -24.78 1.38
CA ALA A 99 -20.52 -26.00 0.92
C ALA A 99 -20.31 -27.05 2.05
N ILE A 100 -20.22 -26.61 3.31
CA ILE A 100 -20.06 -27.48 4.50
C ILE A 100 -21.42 -27.93 5.08
N GLY A 101 -22.54 -27.60 4.41
CA GLY A 101 -23.88 -28.02 4.86
C GLY A 101 -24.53 -27.10 5.89
N GLY A 102 -24.03 -25.87 6.10
CA GLY A 102 -24.67 -24.84 6.92
C GLY A 102 -24.67 -25.07 8.44
N ALA A 103 -23.87 -26.01 8.94
CA ALA A 103 -23.81 -26.33 10.35
C ALA A 103 -23.24 -25.16 11.19
N LYS A 104 -23.95 -24.78 12.27
CA LYS A 104 -23.58 -23.64 13.14
C LYS A 104 -22.18 -23.79 13.77
N ASN A 105 -21.80 -24.99 14.11
CA ASN A 105 -20.48 -25.29 14.70
C ASN A 105 -19.31 -25.14 13.72
N MET A 106 -19.59 -25.09 12.43
CA MET A 106 -18.59 -24.95 11.36
C MET A 106 -18.46 -23.53 10.80
N TYR A 107 -19.25 -22.58 11.31
CA TYR A 107 -19.20 -21.18 10.87
C TYR A 107 -17.83 -20.54 11.10
N ALA A 108 -17.19 -20.85 12.23
CA ALA A 108 -15.85 -20.33 12.54
C ALA A 108 -14.80 -20.80 11.51
N VAL A 109 -14.90 -22.04 11.04
CA VAL A 109 -14.00 -22.58 9.99
C VAL A 109 -14.23 -21.88 8.66
N ALA A 110 -15.50 -21.65 8.29
CA ALA A 110 -15.85 -20.91 7.07
C ALA A 110 -15.36 -19.45 7.13
N ASN A 111 -15.44 -18.81 8.30
CA ASN A 111 -14.99 -17.45 8.51
C ASN A 111 -13.46 -17.30 8.35
N VAL A 112 -12.67 -18.21 8.95
CA VAL A 112 -11.22 -18.22 8.75
C VAL A 112 -10.85 -18.41 7.27
N PHE A 113 -11.58 -19.25 6.55
CA PHE A 113 -11.41 -19.41 5.11
C PHE A 113 -11.70 -18.11 4.34
N GLY A 114 -12.78 -17.40 4.67
CA GLY A 114 -13.10 -16.09 4.09
C GLY A 114 -11.99 -15.05 4.34
N ILE A 115 -11.46 -14.99 5.56
CA ILE A 115 -10.33 -14.11 5.92
C ILE A 115 -9.08 -14.46 5.09
N GLN A 116 -8.74 -15.73 4.95
CA GLN A 116 -7.59 -16.17 4.15
C GLN A 116 -7.72 -15.72 2.69
N TRP A 117 -8.89 -15.86 2.08
CA TRP A 117 -9.13 -15.44 0.71
C TRP A 117 -9.09 -13.92 0.54
N ALA A 118 -9.68 -13.16 1.46
CA ALA A 118 -9.60 -11.70 1.45
C ALA A 118 -8.13 -11.22 1.56
N LEU A 119 -7.33 -11.88 2.41
CA LEU A 119 -5.89 -11.59 2.53
C LEU A 119 -5.11 -11.96 1.26
N ARG A 120 -5.47 -13.06 0.57
CA ARG A 120 -4.86 -13.43 -0.72
C ARG A 120 -5.15 -12.41 -1.81
N VAL A 121 -6.38 -11.93 -1.89
CA VAL A 121 -6.76 -10.84 -2.81
C VAL A 121 -5.97 -9.57 -2.48
N SER A 122 -5.88 -9.21 -1.21
CA SER A 122 -5.04 -8.08 -0.76
C SER A 122 -3.56 -8.27 -1.11
N ALA A 123 -3.00 -9.48 -0.94
CA ALA A 123 -1.64 -9.80 -1.33
C ALA A 123 -1.41 -9.64 -2.85
N THR A 124 -2.39 -10.02 -3.66
CA THR A 124 -2.32 -9.83 -5.13
C THR A 124 -2.29 -8.34 -5.50
N ILE A 125 -3.11 -7.52 -4.85
CA ILE A 125 -3.10 -6.06 -5.04
C ILE A 125 -1.75 -5.47 -4.60
N CYS A 126 -1.22 -5.90 -3.47
CA CYS A 126 0.13 -5.49 -3.02
C CYS A 126 1.22 -5.92 -4.00
N PHE A 127 1.11 -7.10 -4.60
CA PHE A 127 2.05 -7.56 -5.62
C PHE A 127 2.01 -6.68 -6.86
N ILE A 128 0.82 -6.32 -7.35
CA ILE A 128 0.65 -5.38 -8.47
C ILE A 128 1.28 -4.03 -8.12
N MET A 129 1.09 -3.54 -6.89
CA MET A 129 1.72 -2.31 -6.42
C MET A 129 3.25 -2.40 -6.44
N VAL A 130 3.84 -3.52 -5.98
CA VAL A 130 5.30 -3.74 -6.04
C VAL A 130 5.80 -3.68 -7.48
N VAL A 131 5.10 -4.34 -8.40
CA VAL A 131 5.43 -4.33 -9.84
C VAL A 131 5.33 -2.90 -10.40
N MET A 132 4.29 -2.17 -10.09
CA MET A 132 4.13 -0.77 -10.51
C MET A 132 5.25 0.13 -9.96
N VAL A 133 5.64 -0.04 -8.70
CA VAL A 133 6.76 0.70 -8.11
C VAL A 133 8.08 0.33 -8.78
N PHE A 134 8.28 -0.95 -9.09
CA PHE A 134 9.49 -1.42 -9.76
C PHE A 134 9.64 -0.84 -11.16
N PHE A 135 8.57 -0.80 -11.95
CA PHE A 135 8.56 -0.29 -13.33
C PHE A 135 8.34 1.22 -13.38
N GLY A 136 7.45 1.78 -12.57
CA GLY A 136 7.02 3.19 -12.63
C GLY A 136 8.07 4.16 -12.10
N VAL A 137 8.83 3.81 -11.08
CA VAL A 137 9.89 4.65 -10.51
C VAL A 137 11.19 4.59 -11.36
N ARG A 138 11.12 4.10 -12.59
CA ARG A 138 12.25 4.06 -13.53
C ARG A 138 12.50 5.40 -14.24
N GLY A 139 11.63 6.41 -14.07
CA GLY A 139 11.70 7.71 -14.70
C GLY A 139 12.21 8.83 -13.79
N ASN A 140 13.25 9.48 -14.20
CA ASN A 140 13.67 10.89 -14.12
C ASN A 140 13.33 11.79 -12.90
N GLY A 141 13.26 11.28 -11.68
CA GLY A 141 13.08 12.15 -10.50
C GLY A 141 14.31 12.99 -10.10
N ALA A 142 15.47 12.81 -10.74
CA ALA A 142 16.70 13.53 -10.39
C ALA A 142 16.96 14.77 -11.27
N GLY A 143 16.28 14.89 -12.42
CA GLY A 143 16.45 16.02 -13.35
C GLY A 143 15.66 17.25 -12.92
N SER A 144 14.42 17.06 -12.44
CA SER A 144 13.49 18.16 -12.17
C SER A 144 13.97 19.13 -11.09
N THR A 145 14.51 18.64 -9.98
CA THR A 145 14.94 19.52 -8.87
C THR A 145 16.16 20.34 -9.24
N ARG A 146 17.12 19.78 -9.99
CA ARG A 146 18.28 20.52 -10.48
C ARG A 146 17.89 21.57 -11.50
N ASP A 147 17.00 21.24 -12.43
CA ASP A 147 16.52 22.17 -13.44
C ASP A 147 15.70 23.31 -12.83
N THR A 148 14.90 23.03 -11.80
CA THR A 148 14.12 24.06 -11.11
C THR A 148 15.02 25.00 -10.30
N VAL A 149 16.01 24.46 -9.57
CA VAL A 149 16.99 25.25 -8.85
C VAL A 149 17.83 26.08 -9.84
N GLN A 150 18.27 25.50 -10.95
CA GLN A 150 19.02 26.19 -11.98
C GLN A 150 18.20 27.33 -12.64
N ARG A 151 16.92 27.10 -12.90
CA ARG A 151 16.00 28.15 -13.41
C ARG A 151 15.77 29.24 -12.38
N ALA A 152 15.63 28.90 -11.10
CA ALA A 152 15.50 29.88 -10.03
C ALA A 152 16.77 30.72 -9.88
N LEU A 153 17.96 30.11 -9.91
CA LEU A 153 19.25 30.81 -9.87
C LEU A 153 19.43 31.73 -11.07
N ASN A 154 19.05 31.32 -12.28
CA ASN A 154 19.12 32.14 -13.48
C ASN A 154 18.12 33.30 -13.48
N ARG A 155 17.00 33.20 -12.74
CA ARG A 155 16.06 34.32 -12.56
C ARG A 155 16.59 35.36 -11.56
N VAL A 156 17.35 34.93 -10.54
CA VAL A 156 17.89 35.82 -9.49
C VAL A 156 19.17 36.53 -9.98
N HIS A 157 19.95 35.90 -10.87
CA HIS A 157 21.18 36.48 -11.43
C HIS A 157 21.17 36.49 -12.96
N PRO A 158 20.35 37.35 -13.63
CA PRO A 158 20.26 37.41 -15.07
C PRO A 158 21.49 37.98 -15.77
N HIS A 159 22.48 38.50 -15.04
CA HIS A 159 23.65 39.19 -15.56
C HIS A 159 24.99 38.61 -15.10
N ALA A 160 25.05 37.33 -14.70
CA ALA A 160 26.30 36.69 -14.30
C ALA A 160 26.87 35.77 -15.40
N ALA A 161 26.74 36.18 -16.68
CA ALA A 161 27.36 35.56 -17.85
C ALA A 161 28.11 36.62 -18.66
#